data_fc97aa67884f590951f18e53483fc544
#
_entry.id   fc97aa67884f590951f18e53483fc544
#
_cell.length_a   1.000
_cell.length_b   1.000
_cell.length_c   1.000
_cell.angle_alpha   90.00
_cell.angle_beta   90.00
_cell.angle_gamma   90.00
#
_symmetry.space_group_name_H-M   'P 1'
#
loop_
_entity.id
_entity.type
_entity.pdbx_description
1 polymer ?
#
loop_
_entity_poly.entity_id
_entity_poly.type
_entity_poly.pdbx_seq_one_letter_code
_entity_poly.pdbx_strand_id
1 'polypeptide(L)'
;MVTWNNLDTLTSYAKLKDLKDHVDIKEAMTGENGAKRVAEYSAPMASGLSFNYAAKQVDDEVLDVLAELADEHQLVDKFEELYNGAIINTGEQRLVLHHLARRQLGKDVIVDGVNKRDFYVEQQKKAADFANKVHAGEITNEAGETFTTVVQIGIGGSDLGPRALYIALENWAKTNGCAKMEAKFISNVDPDDAAAVLNSIDVSRSLFIVVSKSGTTLETLTNEAFVKDALVKAGLNPSKHMLTATSETSPLAKSDDYLAAFFMDDFIGGRYSSVSSVGGVILSLAFGPDVFARILDGMAEEDKLATNKDIKANPDLLDALIGVYERNVQGYPETA
;
A
#
# COMPACT_ATOMS: atom_id res chain seq x y z
N MET A 1 7.64 23.52 -15.62
CA MET A 1 8.76 22.62 -15.31
C MET A 1 9.15 22.86 -13.86
N VAL A 2 9.10 21.87 -13.04
CA VAL A 2 9.44 21.98 -11.60
C VAL A 2 10.95 22.06 -11.40
N THR A 3 11.37 22.74 -10.32
CA THR A 3 12.78 22.92 -9.97
C THR A 3 13.12 22.14 -8.71
N TRP A 4 14.20 21.35 -8.73
CA TRP A 4 14.64 20.55 -7.60
C TRP A 4 15.77 21.28 -6.86
N ASN A 5 15.39 22.10 -5.87
CA ASN A 5 16.31 22.84 -5.01
C ASN A 5 16.52 22.10 -3.69
N ASN A 6 17.67 22.28 -3.06
CA ASN A 6 17.86 21.83 -1.70
C ASN A 6 17.06 22.71 -0.74
N LEU A 7 16.53 22.09 0.32
CA LEU A 7 15.67 22.77 1.32
C LEU A 7 16.38 23.99 1.94
N ASP A 8 17.67 23.88 2.25
CA ASP A 8 18.47 24.92 2.89
C ASP A 8 18.75 26.15 2.00
N THR A 9 18.43 26.08 0.71
CA THR A 9 18.54 27.20 -0.23
C THR A 9 17.28 28.05 -0.34
N LEU A 10 16.18 27.62 0.32
CA LEU A 10 14.88 28.26 0.22
C LEU A 10 14.72 29.38 1.25
N THR A 11 14.12 30.50 0.82
CA THR A 11 13.87 31.66 1.68
C THR A 11 12.85 31.34 2.77
N SER A 12 11.79 30.63 2.43
CA SER A 12 10.77 30.18 3.37
C SER A 12 11.33 29.25 4.44
N TYR A 13 12.28 28.36 4.06
CA TYR A 13 12.93 27.51 5.05
C TYR A 13 13.83 28.31 6.02
N ALA A 14 14.48 29.39 5.55
CA ALA A 14 15.20 30.28 6.46
C ALA A 14 14.25 30.94 7.47
N LYS A 15 13.11 31.48 7.01
CA LYS A 15 12.06 32.01 7.90
C LYS A 15 11.55 30.96 8.90
N LEU A 16 11.36 29.71 8.44
CA LEU A 16 10.89 28.64 9.30
C LEU A 16 11.89 28.33 10.44
N LYS A 17 13.21 28.43 10.18
CA LYS A 17 14.22 28.27 11.23
C LYS A 17 14.17 29.37 12.31
N ASP A 18 13.77 30.58 11.94
CA ASP A 18 13.61 31.69 12.90
C ASP A 18 12.42 31.48 13.84
N LEU A 19 11.48 30.59 13.48
CA LEU A 19 10.33 30.19 14.31
C LEU A 19 10.62 28.97 15.20
N LYS A 20 11.89 28.60 15.38
CA LYS A 20 12.25 27.53 16.32
C LYS A 20 11.75 27.90 17.74
N ASP A 21 11.14 26.90 18.40
CA ASP A 21 10.57 27.05 19.77
C ASP A 21 9.52 28.17 19.90
N HIS A 22 8.90 28.58 18.76
CA HIS A 22 7.91 29.65 18.71
C HIS A 22 6.62 29.31 19.50
N VAL A 23 6.21 28.05 19.53
CA VAL A 23 4.98 27.59 20.18
C VAL A 23 5.28 26.80 21.45
N ASP A 24 4.80 27.30 22.60
CA ASP A 24 4.69 26.49 23.82
C ASP A 24 3.43 25.63 23.75
N ILE A 25 3.60 24.35 23.37
CA ILE A 25 2.46 23.43 23.21
C ILE A 25 1.72 23.16 24.52
N LYS A 26 2.39 23.25 25.67
CA LYS A 26 1.77 23.06 26.97
C LYS A 26 0.80 24.21 27.27
N GLU A 27 1.21 25.45 27.01
CA GLU A 27 0.37 26.61 27.14
C GLU A 27 -0.79 26.57 26.14
N ALA A 28 -0.49 26.30 24.87
CA ALA A 28 -1.46 26.23 23.77
C ALA A 28 -2.56 25.18 23.99
N MET A 29 -2.26 24.08 24.71
CA MET A 29 -3.18 22.96 24.95
C MET A 29 -3.91 23.06 26.32
N THR A 30 -3.73 24.12 27.08
CA THR A 30 -4.37 24.26 28.41
C THR A 30 -5.55 25.20 28.39
N GLY A 31 -6.52 24.97 29.30
CA GLY A 31 -7.71 25.84 29.50
C GLY A 31 -8.64 25.85 28.29
N GLU A 32 -9.35 26.96 28.10
CA GLU A 32 -10.32 27.15 27.01
C GLU A 32 -9.63 27.18 25.63
N ASN A 33 -8.38 27.65 25.57
CA ASN A 33 -7.60 27.68 24.33
C ASN A 33 -7.33 26.26 23.79
N GLY A 34 -7.07 25.30 24.67
CA GLY A 34 -6.85 23.90 24.27
C GLY A 34 -8.07 23.28 23.58
N ALA A 35 -9.26 23.48 24.13
CA ALA A 35 -10.50 22.97 23.55
C ALA A 35 -10.79 23.61 22.18
N LYS A 36 -10.59 24.93 22.04
CA LYS A 36 -10.72 25.63 20.76
C LYS A 36 -9.73 25.13 19.75
N ARG A 37 -8.47 24.97 20.13
CA ARG A 37 -7.40 24.48 19.29
C ARG A 37 -7.67 23.07 18.76
N VAL A 38 -8.18 22.15 19.60
CA VAL A 38 -8.56 20.79 19.17
C VAL A 38 -9.65 20.83 18.09
N ALA A 39 -10.59 21.78 18.18
CA ALA A 39 -11.64 21.93 17.18
C ALA A 39 -11.14 22.55 15.85
N GLU A 40 -10.21 23.50 15.92
CA GLU A 40 -9.76 24.30 14.78
C GLU A 40 -8.57 23.65 14.01
N TYR A 41 -7.65 22.99 14.73
CA TYR A 41 -6.44 22.39 14.14
C TYR A 41 -6.73 20.98 13.65
N SER A 42 -7.57 20.91 12.62
CA SER A 42 -8.01 19.67 12.00
C SER A 42 -8.16 19.85 10.49
N ALA A 43 -7.56 18.98 9.69
CA ALA A 43 -7.72 18.95 8.24
C ALA A 43 -8.61 17.76 7.84
N PRO A 44 -9.53 17.93 6.87
CA PRO A 44 -10.36 16.83 6.40
C PRO A 44 -9.54 15.80 5.64
N MET A 45 -9.84 14.51 5.87
CA MET A 45 -9.29 13.37 5.15
C MET A 45 -10.40 12.63 4.39
N ALA A 46 -10.00 11.68 3.55
CA ALA A 46 -10.94 10.81 2.85
C ALA A 46 -11.86 10.03 3.79
N SER A 47 -13.01 9.65 3.27
CA SER A 47 -13.98 8.77 3.95
C SER A 47 -14.48 9.28 5.31
N GLY A 48 -14.48 10.61 5.52
CA GLY A 48 -14.96 11.25 6.74
C GLY A 48 -13.98 11.19 7.91
N LEU A 49 -12.74 10.81 7.68
CA LEU A 49 -11.66 10.93 8.65
C LEU A 49 -11.17 12.38 8.75
N SER A 50 -10.38 12.68 9.76
CA SER A 50 -9.71 13.98 9.90
C SER A 50 -8.31 13.79 10.48
N PHE A 51 -7.37 14.59 10.00
CA PHE A 51 -6.05 14.74 10.58
C PHE A 51 -6.08 15.85 11.60
N ASN A 52 -6.03 15.51 12.90
CA ASN A 52 -5.97 16.50 13.96
C ASN A 52 -4.53 16.73 14.40
N TYR A 53 -4.06 17.96 14.21
CA TYR A 53 -2.69 18.37 14.52
C TYR A 53 -2.60 19.35 15.68
N ALA A 54 -3.63 19.43 16.53
CA ALA A 54 -3.67 20.34 17.67
C ALA A 54 -2.51 20.16 18.66
N ALA A 55 -2.00 18.93 18.80
CA ALA A 55 -0.88 18.61 19.68
C ALA A 55 0.51 18.84 19.05
N LYS A 56 0.57 19.33 17.81
CA LYS A 56 1.81 19.69 17.13
C LYS A 56 2.27 21.10 17.51
N GLN A 57 3.60 21.34 17.50
CA GLN A 57 4.16 22.67 17.86
C GLN A 57 4.02 23.69 16.72
N VAL A 58 2.84 23.87 16.20
CA VAL A 58 2.53 24.83 15.14
C VAL A 58 1.42 25.77 15.57
N ASP A 59 1.43 26.98 15.06
CA ASP A 59 0.34 27.95 15.10
C ASP A 59 0.11 28.53 13.70
N ASP A 60 -0.73 29.54 13.58
CA ASP A 60 -1.04 30.13 12.28
C ASP A 60 0.19 30.74 11.62
N GLU A 61 1.13 31.33 12.37
CA GLU A 61 2.36 31.92 11.81
C GLU A 61 3.29 30.81 11.25
N VAL A 62 3.46 29.72 11.98
CA VAL A 62 4.22 28.56 11.49
C VAL A 62 3.54 27.95 10.27
N LEU A 63 2.21 27.81 10.28
CA LEU A 63 1.45 27.26 9.15
C LEU A 63 1.56 28.14 7.89
N ASP A 64 1.53 29.46 8.04
CA ASP A 64 1.69 30.39 6.91
C ASP A 64 3.07 30.25 6.27
N VAL A 65 4.15 30.11 7.09
CA VAL A 65 5.50 29.87 6.55
C VAL A 65 5.65 28.48 5.94
N LEU A 66 4.96 27.46 6.49
CA LEU A 66 4.90 26.14 5.86
C LEU A 66 4.18 26.14 4.51
N ALA A 67 3.12 26.95 4.37
CA ALA A 67 2.46 27.14 3.08
C ALA A 67 3.39 27.85 2.07
N GLU A 68 4.10 28.92 2.49
CA GLU A 68 5.13 29.55 1.65
C GLU A 68 6.20 28.54 1.21
N LEU A 69 6.62 27.65 2.12
CA LEU A 69 7.62 26.61 1.82
C LEU A 69 7.10 25.61 0.78
N ALA A 70 5.85 25.19 0.89
CA ALA A 70 5.21 24.30 -0.08
C ALA A 70 5.17 24.92 -1.48
N ASP A 71 4.82 26.20 -1.57
CA ASP A 71 4.72 26.94 -2.83
C ASP A 71 6.13 27.21 -3.42
N GLU A 72 7.07 27.72 -2.64
CA GLU A 72 8.43 28.00 -3.08
C GLU A 72 9.13 26.71 -3.58
N HIS A 73 8.90 25.61 -2.89
CA HIS A 73 9.46 24.31 -3.27
C HIS A 73 8.65 23.59 -4.35
N GLN A 74 7.48 24.12 -4.76
CA GLN A 74 6.60 23.53 -5.77
C GLN A 74 6.18 22.09 -5.42
N LEU A 75 5.84 21.81 -4.15
CA LEU A 75 5.64 20.43 -3.68
C LEU A 75 4.46 19.75 -4.37
N VAL A 76 3.32 20.42 -4.50
CA VAL A 76 2.14 19.87 -5.19
C VAL A 76 2.43 19.68 -6.69
N ASP A 77 3.08 20.64 -7.34
CA ASP A 77 3.42 20.52 -8.76
C ASP A 77 4.37 19.33 -9.00
N LYS A 78 5.33 19.07 -8.09
CA LYS A 78 6.20 17.90 -8.14
C LYS A 78 5.45 16.59 -7.92
N PHE A 79 4.44 16.61 -7.05
CA PHE A 79 3.59 15.47 -6.81
C PHE A 79 2.71 15.17 -8.04
N GLU A 80 2.21 16.21 -8.73
CA GLU A 80 1.50 16.05 -10.00
C GLU A 80 2.40 15.48 -11.13
N GLU A 81 3.70 15.82 -11.16
CA GLU A 81 4.64 15.19 -12.09
C GLU A 81 4.70 13.66 -11.90
N LEU A 82 4.62 13.16 -10.64
CA LEU A 82 4.52 11.73 -10.34
C LEU A 82 3.26 11.13 -10.98
N TYR A 83 2.10 11.76 -10.80
CA TYR A 83 0.85 11.30 -11.40
C TYR A 83 0.89 11.30 -12.93
N ASN A 84 1.69 12.16 -13.54
CA ASN A 84 1.86 12.27 -14.98
C ASN A 84 2.96 11.37 -15.54
N GLY A 85 3.55 10.49 -14.72
CA GLY A 85 4.55 9.51 -15.15
C GLY A 85 5.95 10.08 -15.36
N ALA A 86 6.33 11.13 -14.63
CA ALA A 86 7.73 11.56 -14.59
C ALA A 86 8.61 10.54 -13.87
N ILE A 87 9.90 10.48 -14.24
CA ILE A 87 10.89 9.65 -13.56
C ILE A 87 11.26 10.35 -12.24
N ILE A 88 10.52 10.02 -11.17
CA ILE A 88 10.75 10.56 -9.83
C ILE A 88 11.76 9.71 -9.05
N ASN A 89 11.75 8.39 -9.25
CA ASN A 89 12.77 7.52 -8.67
C ASN A 89 14.06 7.60 -9.50
N THR A 90 14.85 8.62 -9.22
CA THR A 90 16.11 8.87 -9.94
C THR A 90 17.21 7.84 -9.63
N GLY A 91 17.13 7.15 -8.48
CA GLY A 91 18.08 6.11 -8.11
C GLY A 91 17.95 4.86 -8.98
N GLU A 92 16.74 4.46 -9.32
CA GLU A 92 16.45 3.31 -10.19
C GLU A 92 16.06 3.70 -11.61
N GLN A 93 15.98 5.01 -11.90
CA GLN A 93 15.53 5.56 -13.18
C GLN A 93 14.16 5.02 -13.60
N ARG A 94 13.20 5.03 -12.67
CA ARG A 94 11.86 4.44 -12.84
C ARG A 94 10.74 5.44 -12.58
N LEU A 95 9.63 5.17 -13.24
CA LEU A 95 8.33 5.76 -12.92
C LEU A 95 7.85 5.25 -11.56
N VAL A 96 6.93 5.97 -10.92
CA VAL A 96 6.26 5.57 -9.67
C VAL A 96 4.75 5.64 -9.91
N LEU A 97 4.12 4.49 -10.12
CA LEU A 97 2.76 4.42 -10.67
C LEU A 97 1.73 3.72 -9.75
N HIS A 98 2.02 3.53 -8.47
CA HIS A 98 1.11 2.87 -7.54
C HIS A 98 -0.28 3.56 -7.45
N HIS A 99 -0.35 4.87 -7.65
CA HIS A 99 -1.59 5.63 -7.69
C HIS A 99 -2.51 5.20 -8.84
N LEU A 100 -1.96 4.82 -10.01
CA LEU A 100 -2.76 4.34 -11.14
C LEU A 100 -3.47 3.00 -10.85
N ALA A 101 -2.98 2.21 -9.89
CA ALA A 101 -3.71 1.04 -9.43
C ALA A 101 -5.03 1.42 -8.73
N ARG A 102 -5.12 2.63 -8.16
CA ARG A 102 -6.32 3.14 -7.49
C ARG A 102 -7.26 3.85 -8.46
N ARG A 103 -6.81 4.94 -9.07
CA ARG A 103 -7.61 5.74 -10.05
C ARG A 103 -6.70 6.49 -11.01
N GLN A 104 -7.28 7.00 -12.10
CA GLN A 104 -6.62 7.93 -13.00
C GLN A 104 -6.83 9.36 -12.48
N LEU A 105 -5.77 10.02 -12.01
CA LEU A 105 -5.79 11.42 -11.57
C LEU A 105 -5.02 12.34 -12.50
N GLY A 106 -3.94 11.86 -13.10
CA GLY A 106 -3.12 12.59 -14.05
C GLY A 106 -3.44 12.21 -15.50
N LYS A 107 -2.48 12.46 -16.38
CA LYS A 107 -2.53 12.06 -17.78
C LYS A 107 -2.36 10.53 -17.93
N ASP A 108 -2.72 10.03 -19.11
CA ASP A 108 -2.39 8.66 -19.48
C ASP A 108 -0.88 8.43 -19.45
N VAL A 109 -0.46 7.36 -18.81
CA VAL A 109 0.95 6.93 -18.76
C VAL A 109 1.10 5.70 -19.65
N ILE A 110 1.76 5.90 -20.80
CA ILE A 110 1.98 4.84 -21.78
C ILE A 110 3.46 4.45 -21.76
N VAL A 111 3.73 3.17 -21.51
CA VAL A 111 5.08 2.61 -21.53
C VAL A 111 5.09 1.43 -22.49
N ASP A 112 6.00 1.42 -23.45
CA ASP A 112 6.13 0.38 -24.49
C ASP A 112 4.80 0.08 -25.23
N GLY A 113 4.00 1.14 -25.46
CA GLY A 113 2.71 1.04 -26.13
C GLY A 113 1.54 0.56 -25.25
N VAL A 114 1.77 0.31 -23.97
CA VAL A 114 0.76 -0.14 -23.01
C VAL A 114 0.35 0.99 -22.08
N ASN A 115 -0.95 1.29 -22.02
CA ASN A 115 -1.49 2.19 -21.01
C ASN A 115 -1.44 1.48 -19.63
N LYS A 116 -0.73 2.07 -18.68
CA LYS A 116 -0.49 1.44 -17.39
C LYS A 116 -1.74 1.36 -16.51
N ARG A 117 -2.65 2.33 -16.62
CA ARG A 117 -3.94 2.22 -15.93
C ARG A 117 -4.75 1.04 -16.43
N ASP A 118 -4.84 0.84 -17.75
CA ASP A 118 -5.58 -0.28 -18.33
C ASP A 118 -4.99 -1.62 -17.91
N PHE A 119 -3.66 -1.74 -17.90
CA PHE A 119 -2.97 -2.93 -17.40
C PHE A 119 -3.35 -3.24 -15.94
N TYR A 120 -3.34 -2.24 -15.04
CA TYR A 120 -3.70 -2.47 -13.63
C TYR A 120 -5.16 -2.86 -13.46
N VAL A 121 -6.08 -2.24 -14.21
CA VAL A 121 -7.51 -2.59 -14.20
C VAL A 121 -7.73 -4.01 -14.69
N GLU A 122 -7.03 -4.42 -15.74
CA GLU A 122 -7.10 -5.80 -16.25
C GLU A 122 -6.64 -6.80 -15.19
N GLN A 123 -5.54 -6.55 -14.51
CA GLN A 123 -5.06 -7.45 -13.45
C GLN A 123 -6.01 -7.48 -12.24
N GLN A 124 -6.62 -6.35 -11.86
CA GLN A 124 -7.65 -6.30 -10.82
C GLN A 124 -8.87 -7.13 -11.22
N LYS A 125 -9.33 -7.00 -12.47
CA LYS A 125 -10.43 -7.80 -13.00
C LYS A 125 -10.10 -9.29 -12.99
N LYS A 126 -8.91 -9.67 -13.41
CA LYS A 126 -8.45 -11.07 -13.41
C LYS A 126 -8.44 -11.66 -11.99
N ALA A 127 -7.95 -10.91 -11.01
CA ALA A 127 -7.99 -11.32 -9.59
C ALA A 127 -9.43 -11.45 -9.06
N ALA A 128 -10.29 -10.51 -9.41
CA ALA A 128 -11.70 -10.53 -9.02
C ALA A 128 -12.45 -11.72 -9.64
N ASP A 129 -12.28 -11.96 -10.94
CA ASP A 129 -12.91 -13.07 -11.65
C ASP A 129 -12.44 -14.42 -11.06
N PHE A 130 -11.16 -14.55 -10.74
CA PHE A 130 -10.62 -15.75 -10.10
C PHE A 130 -11.22 -15.95 -8.69
N ALA A 131 -11.21 -14.92 -7.84
CA ALA A 131 -11.78 -15.01 -6.50
C ALA A 131 -13.27 -15.36 -6.52
N ASN A 132 -14.05 -14.77 -7.43
CA ASN A 132 -15.47 -15.09 -7.59
C ASN A 132 -15.69 -16.56 -7.98
N LYS A 133 -14.89 -17.13 -8.87
CA LYS A 133 -14.95 -18.55 -9.25
C LYS A 133 -14.61 -19.48 -8.09
N VAL A 134 -13.61 -19.12 -7.28
CA VAL A 134 -13.27 -19.87 -6.05
C VAL A 134 -14.42 -19.83 -5.06
N HIS A 135 -14.99 -18.66 -4.81
CA HIS A 135 -16.12 -18.50 -3.88
C HIS A 135 -17.39 -19.19 -4.35
N ALA A 136 -17.62 -19.24 -5.67
CA ALA A 136 -18.75 -19.95 -6.26
C ALA A 136 -18.58 -21.49 -6.29
N GLY A 137 -17.38 -22.01 -5.94
CA GLY A 137 -17.07 -23.42 -6.05
C GLY A 137 -16.88 -23.92 -7.48
N GLU A 138 -16.62 -23.01 -8.43
CA GLU A 138 -16.26 -23.37 -9.81
C GLU A 138 -14.79 -23.81 -9.91
N ILE A 139 -13.95 -23.32 -8.98
CA ILE A 139 -12.57 -23.75 -8.78
C ILE A 139 -12.51 -24.44 -7.42
N THR A 140 -12.18 -25.73 -7.44
CA THR A 140 -12.16 -26.62 -6.27
C THR A 140 -10.83 -27.37 -6.20
N ASN A 141 -10.59 -28.03 -5.06
CA ASN A 141 -9.48 -29.00 -4.95
C ASN A 141 -9.76 -30.27 -5.76
N GLU A 142 -8.84 -31.24 -5.75
CA GLU A 142 -8.96 -32.49 -6.49
C GLU A 142 -10.13 -33.38 -6.03
N ALA A 143 -10.60 -33.19 -4.80
CA ALA A 143 -11.74 -33.89 -4.24
C ALA A 143 -13.10 -33.22 -4.57
N GLY A 144 -13.08 -32.09 -5.28
CA GLY A 144 -14.29 -31.29 -5.58
C GLY A 144 -14.75 -30.43 -4.43
N GLU A 145 -13.91 -30.19 -3.41
CA GLU A 145 -14.24 -29.37 -2.24
C GLU A 145 -13.79 -27.93 -2.44
N THR A 146 -14.53 -26.99 -1.82
CA THR A 146 -14.19 -25.56 -1.85
C THR A 146 -12.97 -25.26 -0.99
N PHE A 147 -12.15 -24.32 -1.45
CA PHE A 147 -11.05 -23.77 -0.66
C PHE A 147 -11.58 -22.88 0.47
N THR A 148 -10.93 -22.98 1.65
CA THR A 148 -11.31 -22.22 2.86
C THR A 148 -10.20 -21.33 3.37
N THR A 149 -8.97 -21.59 2.95
CA THR A 149 -7.78 -20.86 3.39
C THR A 149 -6.95 -20.40 2.21
N VAL A 150 -6.39 -19.21 2.31
CA VAL A 150 -5.39 -18.69 1.37
C VAL A 150 -4.12 -18.30 2.13
N VAL A 151 -2.97 -18.76 1.67
CA VAL A 151 -1.67 -18.48 2.29
C VAL A 151 -0.81 -17.68 1.33
N GLN A 152 -0.35 -16.50 1.74
CA GLN A 152 0.58 -15.69 0.95
C GLN A 152 2.02 -15.99 1.39
N ILE A 153 2.86 -16.31 0.42
CA ILE A 153 4.29 -16.56 0.57
C ILE A 153 5.02 -15.38 -0.06
N GLY A 154 5.61 -14.52 0.75
CA GLY A 154 6.30 -13.32 0.26
C GLY A 154 7.06 -12.61 1.37
N ILE A 155 8.05 -11.79 1.00
CA ILE A 155 8.97 -11.11 1.94
C ILE A 155 8.85 -9.60 1.78
N GLY A 156 8.94 -8.88 2.89
CA GLY A 156 8.93 -7.43 2.91
C GLY A 156 7.67 -6.83 2.28
N GLY A 157 7.79 -6.09 1.17
CA GLY A 157 6.65 -5.50 0.48
C GLY A 157 5.64 -6.52 -0.07
N SER A 158 6.09 -7.75 -0.34
CA SER A 158 5.22 -8.84 -0.77
C SER A 158 4.44 -9.52 0.38
N ASP A 159 4.57 -9.02 1.60
CA ASP A 159 3.90 -9.52 2.80
C ASP A 159 3.24 -8.38 3.60
N LEU A 160 4.02 -7.39 4.04
CA LEU A 160 3.64 -6.44 5.09
C LEU A 160 2.37 -5.65 4.78
N GLY A 161 2.23 -5.11 3.55
CA GLY A 161 1.08 -4.31 3.18
C GLY A 161 -0.23 -5.13 3.13
N PRO A 162 -0.28 -6.24 2.38
CA PRO A 162 -1.45 -7.13 2.37
C PRO A 162 -1.81 -7.69 3.74
N ARG A 163 -0.80 -8.12 4.53
CA ARG A 163 -1.01 -8.62 5.90
C ARG A 163 -1.60 -7.54 6.81
N ALA A 164 -1.08 -6.32 6.76
CA ALA A 164 -1.60 -5.21 7.56
C ALA A 164 -3.07 -4.92 7.23
N LEU A 165 -3.43 -4.87 5.94
CA LEU A 165 -4.82 -4.67 5.51
C LEU A 165 -5.72 -5.85 5.93
N TYR A 166 -5.23 -7.09 5.82
CA TYR A 166 -5.98 -8.25 6.26
C TYR A 166 -6.27 -8.19 7.77
N ILE A 167 -5.25 -7.97 8.60
CA ILE A 167 -5.38 -7.90 10.07
C ILE A 167 -6.33 -6.75 10.46
N ALA A 168 -6.20 -5.59 9.81
CA ALA A 168 -7.06 -4.44 10.09
C ALA A 168 -8.54 -4.71 9.78
N LEU A 169 -8.82 -5.51 8.75
CA LEU A 169 -10.19 -5.72 8.26
C LEU A 169 -10.81 -7.05 8.70
N GLU A 170 -10.03 -8.01 9.18
CA GLU A 170 -10.51 -9.37 9.48
C GLU A 170 -11.73 -9.38 10.41
N ASN A 171 -11.63 -8.67 11.53
CA ASN A 171 -12.73 -8.64 12.50
C ASN A 171 -13.97 -7.91 11.94
N TRP A 172 -13.74 -6.80 11.24
CA TRP A 172 -14.81 -6.07 10.56
C TRP A 172 -15.50 -6.96 9.51
N ALA A 173 -14.74 -7.68 8.70
CA ALA A 173 -15.28 -8.56 7.66
C ALA A 173 -16.10 -9.70 8.24
N LYS A 174 -15.64 -10.33 9.34
CA LYS A 174 -16.41 -11.35 10.07
C LYS A 174 -17.74 -10.80 10.59
N THR A 175 -17.71 -9.61 11.20
CA THR A 175 -18.90 -8.97 11.77
C THR A 175 -19.91 -8.56 10.69
N ASN A 176 -19.44 -8.16 9.51
CA ASN A 176 -20.28 -7.68 8.41
C ASN A 176 -20.60 -8.75 7.35
N GLY A 177 -20.23 -10.02 7.57
CA GLY A 177 -20.53 -11.12 6.66
C GLY A 177 -19.75 -11.07 5.33
N CYS A 178 -18.63 -10.33 5.29
CA CYS A 178 -17.77 -10.22 4.12
C CYS A 178 -16.59 -11.20 4.13
N ALA A 179 -16.32 -11.88 5.27
CA ALA A 179 -15.27 -12.89 5.34
C ALA A 179 -15.60 -14.08 4.46
N LYS A 180 -14.70 -14.45 3.54
CA LYS A 180 -14.84 -15.55 2.58
C LYS A 180 -13.87 -16.69 2.86
N MET A 181 -12.57 -16.38 2.97
CA MET A 181 -11.51 -17.33 3.27
C MET A 181 -10.64 -16.80 4.41
N GLU A 182 -10.06 -17.70 5.21
CA GLU A 182 -9.02 -17.31 6.15
C GLU A 182 -7.72 -17.03 5.42
N ALA A 183 -7.03 -15.91 5.73
CA ALA A 183 -5.72 -15.66 5.17
C ALA A 183 -4.62 -15.91 6.20
N LYS A 184 -3.53 -16.52 5.73
CA LYS A 184 -2.28 -16.77 6.48
C LYS A 184 -1.10 -16.24 5.68
N PHE A 185 0.04 -16.08 6.34
CA PHE A 185 1.23 -15.49 5.73
C PHE A 185 2.48 -16.25 6.16
N ILE A 186 3.32 -16.59 5.19
CA ILE A 186 4.67 -17.15 5.38
C ILE A 186 5.64 -16.10 4.85
N SER A 187 6.36 -15.41 5.72
CA SER A 187 7.12 -14.20 5.37
C SER A 187 8.61 -14.25 5.69
N ASN A 188 9.04 -15.22 6.50
CA ASN A 188 10.43 -15.38 6.87
C ASN A 188 10.98 -16.71 6.40
N VAL A 189 12.29 -16.79 6.18
CA VAL A 189 12.99 -18.06 5.94
C VAL A 189 13.25 -18.73 7.28
N ASP A 190 12.17 -19.02 7.95
CA ASP A 190 12.17 -19.75 9.22
C ASP A 190 11.30 -20.99 9.05
N PRO A 191 11.88 -22.20 9.07
CA PRO A 191 11.11 -23.42 8.89
C PRO A 191 10.06 -23.63 9.98
N ASP A 192 10.26 -23.10 11.18
CA ASP A 192 9.30 -23.21 12.27
C ASP A 192 8.08 -22.31 12.03
N ASP A 193 8.27 -21.09 11.48
CA ASP A 193 7.18 -20.19 11.08
C ASP A 193 6.31 -20.84 9.98
N ALA A 194 6.96 -21.32 8.91
CA ALA A 194 6.26 -22.00 7.83
C ALA A 194 5.54 -23.29 8.31
N ALA A 195 6.19 -24.09 9.16
CA ALA A 195 5.58 -25.29 9.74
C ALA A 195 4.40 -24.96 10.64
N ALA A 196 4.48 -23.88 11.43
CA ALA A 196 3.38 -23.44 12.29
C ALA A 196 2.14 -23.06 11.47
N VAL A 197 2.33 -22.34 10.35
CA VAL A 197 1.23 -22.01 9.42
C VAL A 197 0.64 -23.30 8.84
N LEU A 198 1.46 -24.18 8.26
CA LEU A 198 0.98 -25.40 7.60
C LEU A 198 0.25 -26.35 8.58
N ASN A 199 0.72 -26.45 9.83
CA ASN A 199 0.08 -27.26 10.87
C ASN A 199 -1.25 -26.66 11.39
N SER A 200 -1.51 -25.39 11.14
CA SER A 200 -2.72 -24.69 11.58
C SER A 200 -3.86 -24.72 10.59
N ILE A 201 -3.64 -25.26 9.38
CA ILE A 201 -4.60 -25.23 8.26
C ILE A 201 -4.86 -26.64 7.70
N ASP A 202 -5.95 -26.79 6.98
CA ASP A 202 -6.18 -27.94 6.08
C ASP A 202 -5.51 -27.62 4.73
N VAL A 203 -4.34 -28.21 4.47
CA VAL A 203 -3.59 -27.98 3.24
C VAL A 203 -4.35 -28.42 1.99
N SER A 204 -5.25 -29.42 2.12
CA SER A 204 -6.07 -29.90 1.00
C SER A 204 -7.14 -28.90 0.56
N ARG A 205 -7.52 -27.96 1.46
CA ARG A 205 -8.49 -26.90 1.19
C ARG A 205 -7.86 -25.50 1.22
N SER A 206 -6.56 -25.45 0.93
CA SER A 206 -5.78 -24.20 0.94
C SER A 206 -5.25 -23.85 -0.43
N LEU A 207 -5.26 -22.56 -0.77
CA LEU A 207 -4.55 -21.96 -1.90
C LEU A 207 -3.28 -21.25 -1.38
N PHE A 208 -2.21 -21.31 -2.13
CA PHE A 208 -0.92 -20.71 -1.78
C PHE A 208 -0.48 -19.73 -2.88
N ILE A 209 -0.23 -18.48 -2.53
CA ILE A 209 0.17 -17.41 -3.45
C ILE A 209 1.66 -17.15 -3.28
N VAL A 210 2.46 -17.48 -4.27
CA VAL A 210 3.89 -17.13 -4.31
C VAL A 210 4.03 -15.72 -4.87
N VAL A 211 4.51 -14.79 -4.04
CA VAL A 211 4.62 -13.38 -4.37
C VAL A 211 6.09 -12.98 -4.47
N SER A 212 6.57 -12.81 -5.69
CA SER A 212 7.91 -12.30 -5.97
C SER A 212 7.94 -11.57 -7.30
N LYS A 213 8.22 -10.26 -7.28
CA LYS A 213 8.28 -9.45 -8.52
C LYS A 213 9.32 -9.98 -9.50
N SER A 214 10.55 -10.25 -9.03
CA SER A 214 11.63 -10.81 -9.87
C SER A 214 11.45 -12.30 -10.18
N GLY A 215 10.72 -13.03 -9.31
CA GLY A 215 10.67 -14.50 -9.37
C GLY A 215 11.98 -15.20 -9.00
N THR A 216 12.91 -14.48 -8.38
CA THR A 216 14.26 -14.98 -8.03
C THR A 216 14.62 -14.73 -6.56
N THR A 217 13.71 -14.22 -5.75
CA THR A 217 13.94 -14.00 -4.33
C THR A 217 14.12 -15.33 -3.62
N LEU A 218 15.34 -15.63 -3.18
CA LEU A 218 15.73 -16.94 -2.66
C LEU A 218 14.85 -17.39 -1.49
N GLU A 219 14.55 -16.49 -0.57
CA GLU A 219 13.72 -16.74 0.58
C GLU A 219 12.29 -17.16 0.19
N THR A 220 11.70 -16.47 -0.78
CA THR A 220 10.36 -16.80 -1.29
C THR A 220 10.36 -18.16 -1.97
N LEU A 221 11.37 -18.46 -2.80
CA LEU A 221 11.50 -19.74 -3.48
C LEU A 221 11.77 -20.90 -2.49
N THR A 222 12.50 -20.65 -1.41
CA THR A 222 12.73 -21.64 -0.35
C THR A 222 11.42 -21.99 0.35
N ASN A 223 10.61 -20.99 0.72
CA ASN A 223 9.30 -21.21 1.33
C ASN A 223 8.32 -21.88 0.35
N GLU A 224 8.37 -21.51 -0.93
CA GLU A 224 7.61 -22.19 -1.99
C GLU A 224 7.94 -23.68 -2.05
N ALA A 225 9.24 -24.02 -2.08
CA ALA A 225 9.69 -25.41 -2.11
C ALA A 225 9.22 -26.18 -0.88
N PHE A 226 9.27 -25.56 0.30
CA PHE A 226 8.77 -26.13 1.55
C PHE A 226 7.27 -26.44 1.50
N VAL A 227 6.47 -25.51 0.96
CA VAL A 227 5.02 -25.70 0.78
C VAL A 227 4.72 -26.76 -0.28
N LYS A 228 5.43 -26.77 -1.42
CA LYS A 228 5.29 -27.80 -2.45
C LYS A 228 5.56 -29.20 -1.89
N ASP A 229 6.62 -29.36 -1.07
CA ASP A 229 6.93 -30.63 -0.42
C ASP A 229 5.82 -31.08 0.55
N ALA A 230 5.24 -30.14 1.32
CA ALA A 230 4.11 -30.44 2.21
C ALA A 230 2.86 -30.90 1.44
N LEU A 231 2.53 -30.25 0.32
CA LEU A 231 1.43 -30.66 -0.56
C LEU A 231 1.66 -32.05 -1.13
N VAL A 232 2.87 -32.35 -1.66
CA VAL A 232 3.23 -33.66 -2.20
C VAL A 232 3.14 -34.75 -1.10
N LYS A 233 3.63 -34.49 0.12
CA LYS A 233 3.52 -35.41 1.25
C LYS A 233 2.07 -35.68 1.66
N ALA A 234 1.17 -34.70 1.45
CA ALA A 234 -0.27 -34.89 1.65
C ALA A 234 -0.97 -35.61 0.48
N GLY A 235 -0.22 -35.98 -0.58
CA GLY A 235 -0.77 -36.67 -1.76
C GLY A 235 -1.46 -35.72 -2.74
N LEU A 236 -1.21 -34.42 -2.65
CA LEU A 236 -1.84 -33.38 -3.48
C LEU A 236 -0.93 -32.95 -4.62
N ASN A 237 -1.52 -32.43 -5.70
CA ASN A 237 -0.79 -31.86 -6.82
C ASN A 237 -0.56 -30.35 -6.59
N PRO A 238 0.68 -29.87 -6.35
CA PRO A 238 0.96 -28.46 -6.11
C PRO A 238 0.37 -27.52 -7.16
N SER A 239 0.36 -27.89 -8.45
CA SER A 239 -0.17 -27.03 -9.52
C SER A 239 -1.69 -26.77 -9.42
N LYS A 240 -2.41 -27.48 -8.56
CA LYS A 240 -3.84 -27.25 -8.28
C LYS A 240 -4.08 -26.35 -7.08
N HIS A 241 -3.04 -26.07 -6.30
CA HIS A 241 -3.09 -25.27 -5.07
C HIS A 241 -2.26 -23.99 -5.13
N MET A 242 -1.28 -23.93 -6.05
CA MET A 242 -0.33 -22.82 -6.12
C MET A 242 -0.80 -21.74 -7.10
N LEU A 243 -0.68 -20.50 -6.69
CA LEU A 243 -0.88 -19.28 -7.48
C LEU A 243 0.42 -18.48 -7.48
N THR A 244 0.59 -17.57 -8.44
CA THR A 244 1.70 -16.61 -8.37
C THR A 244 1.26 -15.18 -8.64
N ALA A 245 1.84 -14.21 -7.92
CA ALA A 245 1.79 -12.79 -8.22
C ALA A 245 3.23 -12.31 -8.50
N THR A 246 3.52 -11.96 -9.75
CA THR A 246 4.88 -11.78 -10.23
C THR A 246 4.94 -10.80 -11.42
N SER A 247 6.14 -10.44 -11.91
CA SER A 247 6.28 -9.71 -13.18
C SER A 247 6.02 -10.64 -14.38
N GLU A 248 5.45 -10.12 -15.48
CA GLU A 248 5.25 -10.87 -16.72
C GLU A 248 6.56 -11.44 -17.30
N THR A 249 7.68 -10.80 -17.00
CA THR A 249 9.02 -11.23 -17.45
C THR A 249 9.69 -12.22 -16.51
N SER A 250 9.09 -12.47 -15.35
CA SER A 250 9.61 -13.37 -14.32
C SER A 250 9.61 -14.84 -14.78
N PRO A 251 10.55 -15.66 -14.31
CA PRO A 251 10.50 -17.11 -14.51
C PRO A 251 9.19 -17.75 -14.00
N LEU A 252 8.62 -17.24 -12.90
CA LEU A 252 7.35 -17.75 -12.34
C LEU A 252 6.16 -17.54 -13.27
N ALA A 253 6.16 -16.46 -14.07
CA ALA A 253 5.10 -16.17 -15.03
C ALA A 253 4.97 -17.21 -16.16
N LYS A 254 6.04 -17.94 -16.42
CA LYS A 254 6.15 -18.90 -17.53
C LYS A 254 6.08 -20.36 -17.05
N SER A 255 5.91 -20.58 -15.76
CA SER A 255 5.85 -21.92 -15.18
C SER A 255 4.43 -22.47 -15.22
N ASP A 256 4.29 -23.73 -15.61
CA ASP A 256 3.06 -24.50 -15.56
C ASP A 256 2.75 -25.04 -14.14
N ASP A 257 3.58 -24.67 -13.16
CA ASP A 257 3.44 -25.09 -11.76
C ASP A 257 2.30 -24.37 -11.01
N TYR A 258 1.67 -23.37 -11.64
CA TYR A 258 0.67 -22.54 -11.01
C TYR A 258 -0.71 -22.67 -11.65
N LEU A 259 -1.74 -22.77 -10.81
CA LEU A 259 -3.15 -22.77 -11.22
C LEU A 259 -3.54 -21.45 -11.91
N ALA A 260 -2.98 -20.33 -11.43
CA ALA A 260 -3.14 -19.02 -12.04
C ALA A 260 -1.94 -18.12 -11.73
N ALA A 261 -1.67 -17.18 -12.64
CA ALA A 261 -0.65 -16.15 -12.48
C ALA A 261 -1.30 -14.76 -12.60
N PHE A 262 -0.89 -13.84 -11.73
CA PHE A 262 -1.32 -12.44 -11.70
C PHE A 262 -0.12 -11.53 -11.82
N PHE A 263 -0.24 -10.44 -12.57
CA PHE A 263 0.94 -9.68 -12.94
C PHE A 263 1.01 -8.32 -12.23
N MET A 264 2.22 -7.91 -11.92
CA MET A 264 2.62 -6.59 -11.48
C MET A 264 3.80 -6.12 -12.33
N ASP A 265 4.03 -4.81 -12.39
CA ASP A 265 5.18 -4.26 -13.08
C ASP A 265 6.21 -3.61 -12.14
N ASP A 266 7.30 -3.11 -12.73
CA ASP A 266 8.41 -2.52 -11.99
C ASP A 266 8.12 -1.12 -11.45
N PHE A 267 7.04 -0.47 -11.89
CA PHE A 267 6.70 0.90 -11.52
C PHE A 267 5.92 1.00 -10.21
N ILE A 268 5.59 -0.14 -9.59
CA ILE A 268 5.03 -0.20 -8.24
C ILE A 268 6.10 -0.75 -7.29
N GLY A 269 6.58 0.11 -6.39
CA GLY A 269 7.54 -0.28 -5.36
C GLY A 269 6.93 -1.25 -4.33
N GLY A 270 7.75 -2.13 -3.74
CA GLY A 270 7.28 -3.18 -2.82
C GLY A 270 6.43 -2.64 -1.66
N ARG A 271 6.84 -1.53 -1.02
CA ARG A 271 6.10 -0.92 0.09
C ARG A 271 4.74 -0.32 -0.27
N TYR A 272 4.47 -0.10 -1.57
CA TYR A 272 3.19 0.39 -2.10
C TYR A 272 2.42 -0.68 -2.86
N SER A 273 2.88 -1.94 -2.85
CA SER A 273 2.37 -3.00 -3.72
C SER A 273 1.03 -3.60 -3.28
N SER A 274 0.55 -3.30 -2.07
CA SER A 274 -0.75 -3.79 -1.59
C SER A 274 -1.94 -3.39 -2.48
N VAL A 275 -1.80 -2.33 -3.28
CA VAL A 275 -2.82 -1.87 -4.26
C VAL A 275 -2.75 -2.61 -5.60
N SER A 276 -1.70 -3.39 -5.85
CA SER A 276 -1.50 -4.21 -7.04
C SER A 276 -2.02 -5.63 -6.87
N SER A 277 -1.69 -6.53 -7.79
CA SER A 277 -1.99 -7.97 -7.68
C SER A 277 -1.45 -8.60 -6.40
N VAL A 278 -0.42 -8.02 -5.78
CA VAL A 278 0.16 -8.48 -4.50
C VAL A 278 -0.87 -8.51 -3.37
N GLY A 279 -1.62 -7.43 -3.20
CA GLY A 279 -2.72 -7.39 -2.22
C GLY A 279 -4.05 -7.80 -2.83
N GLY A 280 -4.26 -7.47 -4.12
CA GLY A 280 -5.53 -7.69 -4.82
C GLY A 280 -5.97 -9.16 -4.83
N VAL A 281 -5.05 -10.09 -5.03
CA VAL A 281 -5.39 -11.53 -5.07
C VAL A 281 -5.80 -12.03 -3.68
N ILE A 282 -4.95 -11.84 -2.67
CA ILE A 282 -5.23 -12.36 -1.33
C ILE A 282 -6.43 -11.67 -0.68
N LEU A 283 -6.57 -10.34 -0.79
CA LEU A 283 -7.67 -9.61 -0.19
C LEU A 283 -9.01 -9.91 -0.89
N SER A 284 -9.00 -10.12 -2.22
CA SER A 284 -10.20 -10.55 -2.93
C SER A 284 -10.61 -11.97 -2.56
N LEU A 285 -9.68 -12.89 -2.36
CA LEU A 285 -9.97 -14.25 -1.87
C LEU A 285 -10.48 -14.22 -0.42
N ALA A 286 -9.86 -13.42 0.45
CA ALA A 286 -10.21 -13.36 1.87
C ALA A 286 -11.55 -12.67 2.14
N PHE A 287 -11.87 -11.57 1.45
CA PHE A 287 -13.01 -10.69 1.76
C PHE A 287 -13.99 -10.48 0.60
N GLY A 288 -13.63 -10.89 -0.60
CA GLY A 288 -14.36 -10.59 -1.84
C GLY A 288 -13.80 -9.36 -2.57
N PRO A 289 -13.93 -9.35 -3.92
CA PRO A 289 -13.39 -8.27 -4.77
C PRO A 289 -13.97 -6.90 -4.44
N ASP A 290 -15.22 -6.81 -4.00
CA ASP A 290 -15.88 -5.55 -3.66
C ASP A 290 -15.23 -4.86 -2.46
N VAL A 291 -14.76 -5.64 -1.47
CA VAL A 291 -14.04 -5.08 -0.32
C VAL A 291 -12.69 -4.52 -0.77
N PHE A 292 -11.96 -5.23 -1.62
CA PHE A 292 -10.70 -4.72 -2.18
C PHE A 292 -10.93 -3.45 -3.02
N ALA A 293 -11.97 -3.40 -3.84
CA ALA A 293 -12.32 -2.20 -4.62
C ALA A 293 -12.59 -0.99 -3.70
N ARG A 294 -13.30 -1.18 -2.59
CA ARG A 294 -13.56 -0.10 -1.60
C ARG A 294 -12.29 0.40 -0.93
N ILE A 295 -11.29 -0.48 -0.67
CA ILE A 295 -9.97 -0.05 -0.18
C ILE A 295 -9.31 0.89 -1.20
N LEU A 296 -9.32 0.50 -2.48
CA LEU A 296 -8.76 1.34 -3.55
C LEU A 296 -9.51 2.66 -3.71
N ASP A 297 -10.83 2.67 -3.53
CA ASP A 297 -11.65 3.88 -3.60
C ASP A 297 -11.29 4.87 -2.49
N GLY A 298 -11.18 4.40 -1.23
CA GLY A 298 -10.76 5.25 -0.12
C GLY A 298 -9.36 5.86 -0.32
N MET A 299 -8.41 5.05 -0.79
CA MET A 299 -7.06 5.54 -1.13
C MET A 299 -7.10 6.56 -2.29
N ALA A 300 -7.98 6.38 -3.26
CA ALA A 300 -8.13 7.31 -4.38
C ALA A 300 -8.78 8.65 -3.98
N GLU A 301 -9.64 8.64 -2.96
CA GLU A 301 -10.19 9.88 -2.38
C GLU A 301 -9.07 10.70 -1.71
N GLU A 302 -8.18 10.05 -0.97
CA GLU A 302 -7.00 10.71 -0.36
C GLU A 302 -6.05 11.24 -1.42
N ASP A 303 -5.76 10.48 -2.47
CA ASP A 303 -4.92 10.94 -3.59
C ASP A 303 -5.41 12.27 -4.20
N LYS A 304 -6.73 12.54 -4.21
CA LYS A 304 -7.28 13.80 -4.69
C LYS A 304 -7.01 14.95 -3.73
N LEU A 305 -7.06 14.70 -2.41
CA LEU A 305 -6.74 15.71 -1.41
C LEU A 305 -5.27 16.11 -1.50
N ALA A 306 -4.38 15.15 -1.77
CA ALA A 306 -2.95 15.36 -1.91
C ALA A 306 -2.57 16.29 -3.09
N THR A 307 -3.49 16.58 -4.02
CA THR A 307 -3.28 17.55 -5.11
C THR A 307 -3.74 18.98 -4.78
N ASN A 308 -4.30 19.20 -3.58
CA ASN A 308 -4.73 20.54 -3.16
C ASN A 308 -3.51 21.38 -2.73
N LYS A 309 -3.41 22.62 -3.20
CA LYS A 309 -2.35 23.56 -2.81
C LYS A 309 -2.57 24.22 -1.45
N ASP A 310 -3.82 24.29 -0.98
CA ASP A 310 -4.12 24.74 0.37
C ASP A 310 -3.72 23.65 1.39
N ILE A 311 -2.67 23.91 2.18
CA ILE A 311 -2.15 22.93 3.15
C ILE A 311 -3.18 22.55 4.21
N LYS A 312 -4.13 23.43 4.56
CA LYS A 312 -5.19 23.16 5.54
C LYS A 312 -6.29 22.24 4.97
N ALA A 313 -6.32 22.05 3.65
CA ALA A 313 -7.20 21.15 2.92
C ALA A 313 -6.45 19.96 2.26
N ASN A 314 -5.16 19.82 2.56
CA ASN A 314 -4.29 18.75 2.08
C ASN A 314 -3.57 18.10 3.29
N PRO A 315 -4.19 17.13 3.95
CA PRO A 315 -3.67 16.54 5.18
C PRO A 315 -2.31 15.87 4.97
N ASP A 316 -2.08 15.24 3.82
CA ASP A 316 -0.81 14.57 3.50
C ASP A 316 0.36 15.57 3.40
N LEU A 317 0.13 16.69 2.70
CA LEU A 317 1.12 17.75 2.58
C LEU A 317 1.35 18.43 3.93
N LEU A 318 0.28 18.69 4.68
CA LEU A 318 0.36 19.32 6.00
C LEU A 318 1.17 18.46 6.98
N ASP A 319 0.90 17.16 7.05
CA ASP A 319 1.66 16.24 7.91
C ASP A 319 3.15 16.19 7.52
N ALA A 320 3.44 16.10 6.22
CA ALA A 320 4.81 16.12 5.72
C ALA A 320 5.54 17.44 6.08
N LEU A 321 4.89 18.60 5.93
CA LEU A 321 5.45 19.91 6.27
C LEU A 321 5.69 20.06 7.78
N ILE A 322 4.74 19.62 8.60
CA ILE A 322 4.91 19.60 10.07
C ILE A 322 6.08 18.69 10.43
N GLY A 323 6.21 17.52 9.78
CA GLY A 323 7.34 16.62 9.97
C GLY A 323 8.69 17.26 9.63
N VAL A 324 8.76 18.06 8.56
CA VAL A 324 9.97 18.84 8.22
C VAL A 324 10.28 19.86 9.33
N TYR A 325 9.29 20.58 9.82
CA TYR A 325 9.47 21.55 10.90
C TYR A 325 9.94 20.86 12.20
N GLU A 326 9.25 19.82 12.64
CA GLU A 326 9.58 19.07 13.85
C GLU A 326 10.99 18.48 13.79
N ARG A 327 11.34 17.85 12.66
CA ARG A 327 12.64 17.19 12.53
C ARG A 327 13.78 18.16 12.27
N ASN A 328 13.63 19.05 11.29
CA ASN A 328 14.74 19.85 10.77
C ASN A 328 14.92 21.18 11.51
N VAL A 329 13.88 21.71 12.13
CA VAL A 329 13.92 22.98 12.87
C VAL A 329 13.89 22.74 14.37
N GLN A 330 12.91 21.99 14.88
CA GLN A 330 12.80 21.69 16.31
C GLN A 330 13.86 20.68 16.77
N GLY A 331 14.36 19.84 15.88
CA GLY A 331 15.41 18.86 16.16
C GLY A 331 14.90 17.59 16.84
N TYR A 332 13.63 17.22 16.64
CA TYR A 332 13.10 15.96 17.16
C TYR A 332 13.71 14.79 16.40
N PRO A 333 14.31 13.81 17.10
CA PRO A 333 15.02 12.71 16.44
C PRO A 333 14.06 11.67 15.83
N GLU A 334 12.84 11.60 16.33
CA GLU A 334 11.87 10.57 15.98
C GLU A 334 10.50 11.20 15.67
N THR A 335 9.77 10.56 14.76
CA THR A 335 8.36 10.85 14.47
C THR A 335 7.54 9.65 14.96
N ALA A 336 6.55 9.90 15.79
CA ALA A 336 5.63 8.89 16.32
C ALA A 336 4.29 8.94 15.62
#